data_9eb7bccd7f2f103179b64eeb99a9ab78
#
_entry.id   9eb7bccd7f2f103179b64eeb99a9ab78
#
_cell.length_a   1.000
_cell.length_b   1.000
_cell.length_c   1.000
_cell.angle_alpha   90.00
_cell.angle_beta   90.00
_cell.angle_gamma   90.00
#
_symmetry.space_group_name_H-M   'P 1'
#
loop_
_entity.id
_entity.type
_entity.pdbx_description
1 polymer ?
#
loop_
_entity_poly.entity_id
_entity_poly.type
_entity_poly.pdbx_seq_one_letter_code
_entity_poly.pdbx_strand_id
1 'polypeptide(L)'
;MKILVIEDDRTVGEYVRRGLDEAGYHVDLVGDGDEGLRRASGKGASYDMMVLDLRLPRMSGIDVLRTLRDRGVGLPVLVLTAQDSVDFKVQALRMGADDYVTKPFAFEELLARVEALGRRPKSISPPTLKVNGLVLDTGSREVSRDGKRIELTPKEYAVLEYLMRHQGRVISRTLITEYAWDYHFDPGTNIVDVVITRLRKKIDQAKEPKLIHTVRGVGYVVRT
;
A
#
# COMPACT_ATOMS: atom_id res chain seq x y z
N MET A 1 14.86 8.14 3.46
CA MET A 1 14.25 7.13 2.57
C MET A 1 15.14 7.00 1.35
N LYS A 2 15.43 5.76 0.90
CA LYS A 2 16.26 5.50 -0.26
C LYS A 2 15.39 5.10 -1.45
N ILE A 3 15.47 5.83 -2.56
CA ILE A 3 14.61 5.67 -3.73
C ILE A 3 15.45 5.19 -4.91
N LEU A 4 14.98 4.16 -5.61
CA LEU A 4 15.53 3.75 -6.89
C LEU A 4 14.72 4.38 -8.01
N VAL A 5 15.35 5.18 -8.85
CA VAL A 5 14.74 5.78 -10.06
C VAL A 5 15.26 5.03 -11.28
N ILE A 6 14.34 4.52 -12.11
CA ILE A 6 14.63 3.83 -13.37
C ILE A 6 14.01 4.64 -14.50
N GLU A 7 14.85 5.34 -15.24
CA GLU A 7 14.46 6.29 -16.29
C GLU A 7 15.59 6.38 -17.32
N ASP A 8 15.30 6.12 -18.58
CA ASP A 8 16.29 6.13 -19.66
C ASP A 8 16.55 7.54 -20.24
N ASP A 9 15.54 8.42 -20.16
CA ASP A 9 15.76 9.82 -20.47
C ASP A 9 16.58 10.49 -19.37
N ARG A 10 17.85 10.78 -19.69
CA ARG A 10 18.78 11.36 -18.75
C ARG A 10 18.32 12.70 -18.20
N THR A 11 17.59 13.50 -18.98
CA THR A 11 17.10 14.82 -18.57
C THR A 11 16.00 14.67 -17.52
N VAL A 12 15.04 13.77 -17.78
CA VAL A 12 13.94 13.48 -16.86
C VAL A 12 14.50 12.80 -15.60
N GLY A 13 15.37 11.81 -15.74
CA GLY A 13 15.99 11.11 -14.61
C GLY A 13 16.76 12.03 -13.68
N GLU A 14 17.57 12.91 -14.23
CA GLU A 14 18.32 13.90 -13.43
C GLU A 14 17.42 14.96 -12.79
N TYR A 15 16.33 15.37 -13.47
CA TYR A 15 15.34 16.28 -12.90
C TYR A 15 14.66 15.65 -11.67
N VAL A 16 14.21 14.41 -11.81
CA VAL A 16 13.60 13.65 -10.70
C VAL A 16 14.61 13.43 -9.56
N ARG A 17 15.83 13.00 -9.88
CA ARG A 17 16.87 12.76 -8.90
C ARG A 17 17.17 14.00 -8.08
N ARG A 18 17.45 15.14 -8.74
CA ARG A 18 17.77 16.41 -8.05
C ARG A 18 16.64 16.86 -7.14
N GLY A 19 15.42 16.89 -7.64
CA GLY A 19 14.29 17.31 -6.84
C GLY A 19 14.08 16.44 -5.60
N LEU A 20 14.22 15.12 -5.73
CA LEU A 20 14.11 14.20 -4.61
C LEU A 20 15.30 14.32 -3.62
N ASP A 21 16.53 14.52 -4.11
CA ASP A 21 17.71 14.78 -3.26
C ASP A 21 17.50 16.08 -2.46
N GLU A 22 17.00 17.15 -3.10
CA GLU A 22 16.67 18.44 -2.45
C GLU A 22 15.56 18.28 -1.40
N ALA A 23 14.62 17.36 -1.62
CA ALA A 23 13.60 17.01 -0.63
C ALA A 23 14.10 16.08 0.49
N GLY A 24 15.41 15.77 0.54
CA GLY A 24 16.06 14.99 1.61
C GLY A 24 15.99 13.47 1.43
N TYR A 25 15.73 12.97 0.24
CA TYR A 25 15.81 11.55 -0.08
C TYR A 25 17.21 11.18 -0.60
N HIS A 26 17.56 9.90 -0.54
CA HIS A 26 18.75 9.36 -1.20
C HIS A 26 18.31 8.66 -2.48
N VAL A 27 18.82 9.10 -3.62
CA VAL A 27 18.35 8.60 -4.92
C VAL A 27 19.46 7.90 -5.69
N ASP A 28 19.21 6.64 -6.05
CA ASP A 28 20.00 5.94 -7.05
C ASP A 28 19.25 6.01 -8.40
N LEU A 29 19.89 6.55 -9.44
CA LEU A 29 19.36 6.62 -10.79
C LEU A 29 20.00 5.55 -11.67
N VAL A 30 19.20 4.83 -12.45
CA VAL A 30 19.62 3.89 -13.48
C VAL A 30 18.82 4.09 -14.76
N GLY A 31 19.46 3.83 -15.91
CA GLY A 31 18.88 4.10 -17.23
C GLY A 31 18.27 2.87 -17.92
N ASP A 32 18.21 1.71 -17.27
CA ASP A 32 17.62 0.51 -17.89
C ASP A 32 16.98 -0.45 -16.90
N GLY A 33 16.01 -1.25 -17.42
CA GLY A 33 15.20 -2.14 -16.63
C GLY A 33 15.97 -3.31 -16.01
N ASP A 34 16.97 -3.87 -16.71
CA ASP A 34 17.76 -5.00 -16.21
C ASP A 34 18.59 -4.61 -15.00
N GLU A 35 19.24 -3.45 -15.05
CA GLU A 35 20.00 -2.91 -13.91
C GLU A 35 19.08 -2.56 -12.77
N GLY A 36 17.93 -1.92 -13.07
CA GLY A 36 16.91 -1.58 -12.08
C GLY A 36 16.40 -2.82 -11.34
N LEU A 37 16.05 -3.86 -12.08
CA LEU A 37 15.57 -5.13 -11.51
C LEU A 37 16.66 -5.80 -10.64
N ARG A 38 17.90 -5.83 -11.09
CA ARG A 38 19.03 -6.38 -10.30
C ARG A 38 19.19 -5.64 -8.99
N ARG A 39 19.16 -4.30 -9.00
CA ARG A 39 19.29 -3.48 -7.79
C ARG A 39 18.11 -3.65 -6.84
N ALA A 40 16.90 -3.71 -7.36
CA ALA A 40 15.69 -3.84 -6.56
C ALA A 40 15.52 -5.22 -5.91
N SER A 41 15.99 -6.30 -6.57
CA SER A 41 15.82 -7.68 -6.11
C SER A 41 17.10 -8.34 -5.59
N GLY A 42 18.23 -7.65 -5.57
CA GLY A 42 19.52 -8.18 -5.12
C GLY A 42 19.54 -8.48 -3.60
N LYS A 43 20.40 -9.42 -3.19
CA LYS A 43 20.66 -9.67 -1.76
C LYS A 43 21.21 -8.39 -1.12
N GLY A 44 20.51 -7.81 -0.16
CA GLY A 44 20.85 -6.55 0.48
C GLY A 44 20.25 -5.30 -0.21
N ALA A 45 19.34 -5.46 -1.15
CA ALA A 45 18.57 -4.34 -1.67
C ALA A 45 17.85 -3.62 -0.52
N SER A 46 18.15 -2.34 -0.33
CA SER A 46 17.64 -1.53 0.79
C SER A 46 16.90 -0.29 0.31
N TYR A 47 16.20 -0.41 -0.81
CA TYR A 47 15.33 0.67 -1.29
C TYR A 47 14.01 0.66 -0.55
N ASP A 48 13.49 1.84 -0.33
CA ASP A 48 12.23 2.08 0.33
C ASP A 48 11.08 2.25 -0.67
N MET A 49 11.43 2.63 -1.92
CA MET A 49 10.52 2.89 -3.01
C MET A 49 11.25 2.83 -4.34
N MET A 50 10.50 2.60 -5.41
CA MET A 50 10.95 2.70 -6.79
C MET A 50 10.10 3.74 -7.54
N VAL A 51 10.75 4.57 -8.34
CA VAL A 51 10.12 5.37 -9.41
C VAL A 51 10.52 4.72 -10.72
N LEU A 52 9.54 4.31 -11.54
CA LEU A 52 9.77 3.43 -12.69
C LEU A 52 9.13 3.99 -13.95
N ASP A 53 9.94 4.31 -14.97
CA ASP A 53 9.41 4.50 -16.31
C ASP A 53 9.01 3.16 -16.93
N LEU A 54 7.90 3.14 -17.63
CA LEU A 54 7.44 1.94 -18.33
C LEU A 54 8.10 1.76 -19.70
N ARG A 55 8.57 2.85 -20.31
CA ARG A 55 9.24 2.81 -21.61
C ARG A 55 10.76 2.80 -21.43
N LEU A 56 11.28 1.66 -21.09
CA LEU A 56 12.73 1.48 -20.94
C LEU A 56 13.29 0.66 -22.11
N PRO A 57 14.55 0.89 -22.47
CA PRO A 57 15.23 0.06 -23.45
C PRO A 57 15.49 -1.34 -22.88
N ARG A 58 15.60 -2.35 -23.77
CA ARG A 58 15.89 -3.75 -23.47
C ARG A 58 14.79 -4.44 -22.67
N MET A 59 14.67 -4.15 -21.38
CA MET A 59 13.62 -4.68 -20.51
C MET A 59 12.62 -3.56 -20.21
N SER A 60 11.35 -3.72 -20.61
CA SER A 60 10.31 -2.74 -20.35
C SER A 60 10.04 -2.58 -18.85
N GLY A 61 9.62 -1.39 -18.40
CA GLY A 61 9.23 -1.20 -17.00
C GLY A 61 8.06 -2.08 -16.57
N ILE A 62 7.20 -2.47 -17.50
CA ILE A 62 6.14 -3.46 -17.27
C ILE A 62 6.73 -4.82 -16.87
N ASP A 63 7.75 -5.28 -17.58
CA ASP A 63 8.40 -6.57 -17.29
C ASP A 63 9.20 -6.50 -15.97
N VAL A 64 9.81 -5.34 -15.67
CA VAL A 64 10.44 -5.09 -14.37
C VAL A 64 9.41 -5.23 -13.26
N LEU A 65 8.28 -4.52 -13.35
CA LEU A 65 7.21 -4.55 -12.36
C LEU A 65 6.67 -5.96 -12.15
N ARG A 66 6.33 -6.66 -13.23
CA ARG A 66 5.83 -8.04 -13.19
C ARG A 66 6.84 -8.96 -12.51
N THR A 67 8.11 -8.91 -12.93
CA THR A 67 9.16 -9.77 -12.37
C THR A 67 9.38 -9.51 -10.88
N LEU A 68 9.30 -8.26 -10.42
CA LEU A 68 9.37 -7.91 -8.99
C LEU A 68 8.21 -8.55 -8.22
N ARG A 69 6.99 -8.46 -8.72
CA ARG A 69 5.81 -9.04 -8.07
C ARG A 69 5.84 -10.57 -8.07
N ASP A 70 6.24 -11.20 -9.16
CA ASP A 70 6.41 -12.66 -9.25
C ASP A 70 7.47 -13.19 -8.27
N ARG A 71 8.50 -12.38 -7.97
CA ARG A 71 9.52 -12.69 -6.95
C ARG A 71 9.08 -12.34 -5.52
N GLY A 72 7.86 -11.85 -5.30
CA GLY A 72 7.35 -11.46 -3.99
C GLY A 72 7.99 -10.19 -3.42
N VAL A 73 8.64 -9.37 -4.26
CA VAL A 73 9.23 -8.10 -3.81
C VAL A 73 8.13 -7.06 -3.62
N GLY A 74 7.85 -6.75 -2.36
CA GLY A 74 6.81 -5.79 -1.95
C GLY A 74 7.25 -4.32 -1.96
N LEU A 75 8.29 -3.96 -2.73
CA LEU A 75 8.77 -2.59 -2.87
C LEU A 75 7.66 -1.70 -3.48
N PRO A 76 7.27 -0.59 -2.85
CA PRO A 76 6.34 0.37 -3.43
C PRO A 76 6.88 0.91 -4.76
N VAL A 77 6.02 0.93 -5.80
CA VAL A 77 6.39 1.37 -7.15
C VAL A 77 5.47 2.50 -7.60
N LEU A 78 6.05 3.68 -7.82
CA LEU A 78 5.45 4.81 -8.50
C LEU A 78 5.83 4.76 -9.98
N VAL A 79 4.83 4.60 -10.85
CA VAL A 79 5.06 4.51 -12.29
C VAL A 79 5.11 5.90 -12.93
N LEU A 80 6.11 6.16 -13.77
CA LEU A 80 6.12 7.28 -14.71
C LEU A 80 5.65 6.79 -16.08
N THR A 81 4.74 7.50 -16.74
CA THR A 81 4.23 7.08 -18.04
C THR A 81 3.85 8.26 -18.92
N ALA A 82 4.14 8.16 -20.22
CA ALA A 82 3.63 9.11 -21.22
C ALA A 82 2.20 8.77 -21.69
N GLN A 83 1.63 7.64 -21.23
CA GLN A 83 0.29 7.23 -21.62
C GLN A 83 -0.75 7.72 -20.61
N ASP A 84 -1.70 8.50 -21.09
CA ASP A 84 -2.76 9.12 -20.27
C ASP A 84 -4.10 8.38 -20.36
N SER A 85 -4.19 7.26 -21.10
CA SER A 85 -5.43 6.50 -21.21
C SER A 85 -5.80 5.82 -19.88
N VAL A 86 -7.08 5.86 -19.55
CA VAL A 86 -7.63 5.25 -18.32
C VAL A 86 -7.33 3.74 -18.29
N ASP A 87 -7.46 3.07 -19.43
CA ASP A 87 -7.22 1.63 -19.54
C ASP A 87 -5.79 1.25 -19.18
N PHE A 88 -4.82 2.07 -19.60
CA PHE A 88 -3.41 1.81 -19.29
C PHE A 88 -3.08 2.05 -17.81
N LYS A 89 -3.64 3.09 -17.20
CA LYS A 89 -3.51 3.38 -15.78
C LYS A 89 -4.07 2.25 -14.94
N VAL A 90 -5.27 1.76 -15.29
CA VAL A 90 -5.90 0.60 -14.63
C VAL A 90 -5.06 -0.67 -14.80
N GLN A 91 -4.47 -0.88 -15.99
CA GLN A 91 -3.61 -2.02 -16.22
C GLN A 91 -2.33 -1.97 -15.37
N ALA A 92 -1.65 -0.83 -15.28
CA ALA A 92 -0.46 -0.66 -14.45
C ALA A 92 -0.74 -0.95 -12.97
N LEU A 93 -1.84 -0.43 -12.43
CA LEU A 93 -2.26 -0.69 -11.05
C LEU A 93 -2.61 -2.17 -10.82
N ARG A 94 -3.31 -2.83 -11.77
CA ARG A 94 -3.62 -4.27 -11.69
C ARG A 94 -2.36 -5.15 -11.74
N MET A 95 -1.31 -4.67 -12.40
CA MET A 95 -0.01 -5.36 -12.46
C MET A 95 0.83 -5.15 -11.20
N GLY A 96 0.34 -4.37 -10.24
CA GLY A 96 0.97 -4.18 -8.94
C GLY A 96 1.76 -2.89 -8.78
N ALA A 97 1.57 -1.90 -9.66
CA ALA A 97 1.97 -0.52 -9.37
C ALA A 97 1.16 0.02 -8.19
N ASP A 98 1.77 0.81 -7.33
CA ASP A 98 1.11 1.40 -6.17
C ASP A 98 0.49 2.76 -6.47
N ASP A 99 1.06 3.51 -7.43
CA ASP A 99 0.53 4.76 -7.98
C ASP A 99 1.21 5.07 -9.33
N TYR A 100 0.76 6.12 -10.02
CA TYR A 100 1.35 6.55 -11.29
C TYR A 100 1.36 8.08 -11.42
N VAL A 101 2.27 8.59 -12.27
CA VAL A 101 2.35 9.99 -12.70
C VAL A 101 2.46 10.04 -14.21
N THR A 102 1.69 10.90 -14.87
CA THR A 102 1.74 11.06 -16.32
C THR A 102 2.74 12.13 -16.73
N LYS A 103 3.56 11.84 -17.74
CA LYS A 103 4.48 12.82 -18.34
C LYS A 103 3.73 13.67 -19.39
N PRO A 104 3.91 15.03 -19.42
CA PRO A 104 4.73 15.81 -18.52
C PRO A 104 4.09 16.02 -17.14
N PHE A 105 4.88 16.13 -16.09
CA PHE A 105 4.42 16.32 -14.71
C PHE A 105 5.11 17.49 -14.02
N ALA A 106 4.43 18.08 -13.04
CA ALA A 106 5.04 18.99 -12.09
C ALA A 106 5.80 18.20 -11.02
N PHE A 107 6.98 18.68 -10.59
CA PHE A 107 7.76 17.98 -9.57
C PHE A 107 6.98 17.86 -8.25
N GLU A 108 6.20 18.87 -7.90
CA GLU A 108 5.35 18.91 -6.70
C GLU A 108 4.32 17.76 -6.69
N GLU A 109 3.77 17.39 -7.85
CA GLU A 109 2.87 16.24 -7.96
C GLU A 109 3.62 14.93 -7.69
N LEU A 110 4.78 14.76 -8.31
CA LEU A 110 5.61 13.57 -8.08
C LEU A 110 6.02 13.46 -6.62
N LEU A 111 6.47 14.57 -6.01
CA LEU A 111 6.88 14.61 -4.61
C LEU A 111 5.72 14.25 -3.67
N ALA A 112 4.54 14.81 -3.89
CA ALA A 112 3.36 14.53 -3.07
C ALA A 112 2.99 13.02 -3.11
N ARG A 113 3.10 12.37 -4.27
CA ARG A 113 2.86 10.93 -4.43
C ARG A 113 3.96 10.08 -3.77
N VAL A 114 5.22 10.48 -3.92
CA VAL A 114 6.35 9.84 -3.22
C VAL A 114 6.16 9.92 -1.70
N GLU A 115 5.76 11.06 -1.17
CA GLU A 115 5.44 11.23 0.24
C GLU A 115 4.24 10.36 0.66
N ALA A 116 3.18 10.32 -0.14
CA ALA A 116 1.99 9.52 0.14
C ALA A 116 2.33 8.02 0.20
N LEU A 117 3.11 7.52 -0.74
CA LEU A 117 3.60 6.14 -0.76
C LEU A 117 4.61 5.87 0.36
N GLY A 118 5.47 6.83 0.68
CA GLY A 118 6.44 6.73 1.78
C GLY A 118 5.81 6.74 3.18
N ARG A 119 4.62 7.35 3.33
CA ARG A 119 3.82 7.29 4.57
C ARG A 119 3.16 5.93 4.79
N ARG A 120 3.02 5.11 3.73
CA ARG A 120 2.63 3.70 3.94
C ARG A 120 3.65 3.09 4.90
N PRO A 121 3.23 2.54 6.06
CA PRO A 121 4.19 1.89 6.94
C PRO A 121 5.00 0.89 6.12
N LYS A 122 6.31 0.87 6.32
CA LYS A 122 7.19 -0.20 5.81
C LYS A 122 6.75 -1.53 6.44
N SER A 123 5.63 -2.04 6.00
CA SER A 123 5.25 -3.40 6.26
C SER A 123 5.32 -4.09 4.89
N ILE A 124 6.43 -4.81 4.74
CA ILE A 124 6.20 -6.25 4.62
C ILE A 124 5.37 -6.59 5.86
N SER A 125 4.10 -6.16 5.84
CA SER A 125 3.13 -6.78 6.74
C SER A 125 3.21 -8.25 6.36
N PRO A 126 3.55 -9.15 7.28
CA PRO A 126 3.51 -10.56 6.97
C PRO A 126 2.17 -10.79 6.27
N PRO A 127 2.10 -11.64 5.23
CA PRO A 127 0.84 -11.91 4.53
C PRO A 127 -0.28 -12.28 5.52
N THR A 128 0.09 -12.45 6.77
CA THR A 128 -0.77 -12.87 7.89
C THR A 128 -0.67 -11.88 9.05
N LEU A 129 -1.75 -11.14 9.33
CA LEU A 129 -1.89 -10.31 10.51
C LEU A 129 -2.39 -11.18 11.68
N LYS A 130 -1.83 -11.03 12.87
CA LYS A 130 -2.19 -11.88 14.03
C LYS A 130 -2.39 -11.04 15.29
N VAL A 131 -3.50 -11.28 15.98
CA VAL A 131 -3.82 -10.67 17.29
C VAL A 131 -4.56 -11.72 18.14
N ASN A 132 -3.91 -12.26 19.14
CA ASN A 132 -4.49 -13.19 20.12
C ASN A 132 -5.48 -14.22 19.53
N GLY A 133 -4.95 -15.13 18.72
CA GLY A 133 -5.72 -16.18 18.05
C GLY A 133 -6.52 -15.75 16.81
N LEU A 134 -6.71 -14.43 16.60
CA LEU A 134 -7.27 -13.90 15.36
C LEU A 134 -6.15 -13.83 14.31
N VAL A 135 -6.39 -14.44 13.17
CA VAL A 135 -5.47 -14.51 12.03
C VAL A 135 -6.19 -14.01 10.79
N LEU A 136 -5.59 -13.06 10.09
CA LEU A 136 -6.08 -12.55 8.81
C LEU A 136 -4.97 -12.69 7.79
N ASP A 137 -5.17 -13.53 6.78
CA ASP A 137 -4.28 -13.66 5.64
C ASP A 137 -4.65 -12.64 4.56
N THR A 138 -3.70 -11.73 4.25
CA THR A 138 -3.97 -10.65 3.29
C THR A 138 -3.86 -11.10 1.84
N GLY A 139 -3.19 -12.22 1.57
CA GLY A 139 -3.08 -12.81 0.23
C GLY A 139 -4.34 -13.56 -0.17
N SER A 140 -4.78 -14.52 0.66
CA SER A 140 -6.01 -15.30 0.42
C SER A 140 -7.29 -14.57 0.86
N ARG A 141 -7.17 -13.48 1.65
CA ARG A 141 -8.27 -12.77 2.33
C ARG A 141 -9.08 -13.65 3.30
N GLU A 142 -8.46 -14.71 3.77
CA GLU A 142 -9.07 -15.58 4.77
C GLU A 142 -8.88 -15.03 6.18
N VAL A 143 -9.92 -15.20 7.00
CA VAL A 143 -9.91 -14.82 8.41
C VAL A 143 -10.27 -16.03 9.26
N SER A 144 -9.54 -16.23 10.34
CA SER A 144 -9.82 -17.26 11.33
C SER A 144 -9.54 -16.78 12.75
N ARG A 145 -10.24 -17.36 13.73
CA ARG A 145 -9.92 -17.18 15.16
C ARG A 145 -9.82 -18.54 15.84
N ASP A 146 -8.66 -18.79 16.45
CA ASP A 146 -8.31 -20.08 17.07
C ASP A 146 -8.51 -21.27 16.12
N GLY A 147 -8.11 -21.08 14.85
CA GLY A 147 -8.20 -22.09 13.80
C GLY A 147 -9.59 -22.24 13.16
N LYS A 148 -10.63 -21.55 13.66
CA LYS A 148 -11.96 -21.57 13.06
C LYS A 148 -12.11 -20.44 12.05
N ARG A 149 -12.42 -20.79 10.78
CA ARG A 149 -12.66 -19.82 9.70
C ARG A 149 -13.85 -18.93 10.02
N ILE A 150 -13.71 -17.63 9.72
CA ILE A 150 -14.74 -16.60 9.88
C ILE A 150 -15.04 -16.00 8.51
N GLU A 151 -16.28 -16.08 8.06
CA GLU A 151 -16.71 -15.45 6.83
C GLU A 151 -17.06 -13.99 7.05
N LEU A 152 -16.35 -13.12 6.33
CA LEU A 152 -16.55 -11.67 6.35
C LEU A 152 -17.03 -11.17 4.98
N THR A 153 -17.91 -10.18 5.00
CA THR A 153 -18.20 -9.40 3.80
C THR A 153 -16.99 -8.55 3.40
N PRO A 154 -16.89 -8.08 2.14
CA PRO A 154 -15.77 -7.23 1.71
C PRO A 154 -15.54 -6.01 2.60
N LYS A 155 -16.60 -5.38 3.10
CA LYS A 155 -16.51 -4.20 3.99
C LYS A 155 -16.08 -4.56 5.42
N GLU A 156 -16.60 -5.66 5.96
CA GLU A 156 -16.14 -6.20 7.24
C GLU A 156 -14.65 -6.57 7.19
N TYR A 157 -14.22 -7.21 6.10
CA TYR A 157 -12.83 -7.54 5.88
C TYR A 157 -11.95 -6.28 5.83
N ALA A 158 -12.30 -5.28 5.02
CA ALA A 158 -11.53 -4.04 4.89
C ALA A 158 -11.38 -3.31 6.22
N VAL A 159 -12.46 -3.18 6.99
CA VAL A 159 -12.43 -2.55 8.33
C VAL A 159 -11.54 -3.35 9.29
N LEU A 160 -11.66 -4.68 9.30
CA LEU A 160 -10.85 -5.53 10.17
C LEU A 160 -9.37 -5.46 9.80
N GLU A 161 -9.04 -5.58 8.51
CA GLU A 161 -7.68 -5.47 8.01
C GLU A 161 -7.06 -4.14 8.43
N TYR A 162 -7.77 -3.03 8.25
CA TYR A 162 -7.27 -1.70 8.61
C TYR A 162 -6.98 -1.57 10.10
N LEU A 163 -7.87 -2.04 10.94
CA LEU A 163 -7.69 -2.02 12.40
C LEU A 163 -6.52 -2.94 12.83
N MET A 164 -6.38 -4.13 12.24
CA MET A 164 -5.29 -5.06 12.57
C MET A 164 -3.93 -4.55 12.10
N ARG A 165 -3.85 -3.86 10.97
CA ARG A 165 -2.63 -3.18 10.51
C ARG A 165 -2.17 -2.07 11.47
N HIS A 166 -3.11 -1.49 12.19
CA HIS A 166 -2.86 -0.43 13.17
C HIS A 166 -3.08 -0.90 14.61
N GLN A 167 -2.75 -2.16 14.89
CA GLN A 167 -2.91 -2.76 16.21
C GLN A 167 -2.38 -1.84 17.33
N GLY A 168 -3.17 -1.67 18.39
CA GLY A 168 -2.84 -0.82 19.53
C GLY A 168 -3.07 0.68 19.32
N ARG A 169 -3.37 1.12 18.09
CA ARG A 169 -3.67 2.52 17.79
C ARG A 169 -5.18 2.73 17.67
N VAL A 170 -5.66 3.85 18.20
CA VAL A 170 -7.07 4.25 18.05
C VAL A 170 -7.25 4.87 16.66
N ILE A 171 -8.16 4.32 15.88
CA ILE A 171 -8.49 4.80 14.53
C ILE A 171 -9.85 5.48 14.55
N SER A 172 -9.91 6.72 14.06
CA SER A 172 -11.16 7.49 14.01
C SER A 172 -12.16 6.87 13.01
N ARG A 173 -13.45 7.19 13.22
CA ARG A 173 -14.51 6.76 12.28
C ARG A 173 -14.27 7.28 10.87
N THR A 174 -13.82 8.52 10.74
CA THR A 174 -13.49 9.15 9.46
C THR A 174 -12.42 8.35 8.71
N LEU A 175 -11.30 8.02 9.36
CA LEU A 175 -10.22 7.23 8.75
C LEU A 175 -10.69 5.82 8.36
N ILE A 176 -11.55 5.18 9.15
CA ILE A 176 -12.13 3.88 8.81
C ILE A 176 -13.05 4.01 7.59
N THR A 177 -13.85 5.08 7.51
CA THR A 177 -14.74 5.34 6.38
C THR A 177 -13.96 5.58 5.11
N GLU A 178 -12.96 6.45 5.14
CA GLU A 178 -12.07 6.74 4.01
C GLU A 178 -11.41 5.47 3.46
N TYR A 179 -10.87 4.64 4.35
CA TYR A 179 -10.19 3.41 3.95
C TYR A 179 -11.16 2.36 3.36
N ALA A 180 -12.28 2.11 4.03
CA ALA A 180 -13.15 0.99 3.67
C ALA A 180 -14.18 1.33 2.58
N TRP A 181 -14.55 2.61 2.39
CA TRP A 181 -15.58 3.03 1.43
C TRP A 181 -15.06 3.94 0.33
N ASP A 182 -13.78 4.36 0.39
CA ASP A 182 -13.17 5.27 -0.59
C ASP A 182 -13.91 6.62 -0.71
N TYR A 183 -14.52 7.07 0.37
CA TYR A 183 -15.21 8.35 0.45
C TYR A 183 -14.39 9.38 1.22
N HIS A 184 -14.10 10.51 0.59
CA HIS A 184 -13.53 11.70 1.25
C HIS A 184 -14.58 12.52 2.01
N PHE A 185 -15.77 11.98 2.21
CA PHE A 185 -16.90 12.65 2.84
C PHE A 185 -17.49 11.75 3.93
N ASP A 186 -17.67 12.30 5.13
CA ASP A 186 -18.39 11.63 6.20
C ASP A 186 -19.89 11.61 5.83
N PRO A 187 -20.48 10.46 5.54
CA PRO A 187 -21.89 10.36 5.17
C PRO A 187 -22.84 10.66 6.33
N GLY A 188 -22.34 11.08 7.51
CA GLY A 188 -23.16 11.32 8.71
C GLY A 188 -23.91 10.09 9.22
N THR A 189 -23.51 8.91 8.78
CA THR A 189 -24.21 7.64 9.07
C THR A 189 -23.41 6.79 10.04
N ASN A 190 -24.11 6.00 10.87
CA ASN A 190 -23.49 5.03 11.78
C ASN A 190 -22.92 3.79 11.05
N ILE A 191 -22.49 3.94 9.78
CA ILE A 191 -22.10 2.81 8.94
C ILE A 191 -20.91 2.04 9.53
N VAL A 192 -19.92 2.74 10.08
CA VAL A 192 -18.76 2.13 10.76
C VAL A 192 -19.22 1.37 11.99
N ASP A 193 -20.10 1.98 12.82
CA ASP A 193 -20.59 1.38 14.06
C ASP A 193 -21.40 0.10 13.79
N VAL A 194 -22.15 0.06 12.70
CA VAL A 194 -22.87 -1.13 12.23
C VAL A 194 -21.88 -2.25 11.83
N VAL A 195 -20.86 -1.92 11.06
CA VAL A 195 -19.85 -2.90 10.64
C VAL A 195 -19.06 -3.42 11.84
N ILE A 196 -18.65 -2.55 12.75
CA ILE A 196 -17.96 -2.95 14.00
C ILE A 196 -18.86 -3.87 14.85
N THR A 197 -20.15 -3.58 14.95
CA THR A 197 -21.10 -4.44 15.68
C THR A 197 -21.16 -5.83 15.05
N ARG A 198 -21.21 -5.92 13.71
CA ARG A 198 -21.20 -7.21 12.99
C ARG A 198 -19.90 -7.94 13.16
N LEU A 199 -18.75 -7.24 13.07
CA LEU A 199 -17.43 -7.82 13.31
C LEU A 199 -17.31 -8.40 14.72
N ARG A 200 -17.74 -7.67 15.76
CA ARG A 200 -17.74 -8.18 17.14
C ARG A 200 -18.58 -9.44 17.29
N LYS A 201 -19.74 -9.52 16.65
CA LYS A 201 -20.56 -10.74 16.68
C LYS A 201 -19.84 -11.95 16.08
N LYS A 202 -19.03 -11.75 15.04
CA LYS A 202 -18.31 -12.82 14.35
C LYS A 202 -17.00 -13.17 15.03
N ILE A 203 -16.31 -12.18 15.58
CA ILE A 203 -14.94 -12.31 16.11
C ILE A 203 -14.92 -12.47 17.63
N ASP A 204 -15.71 -11.64 18.35
CA ASP A 204 -15.65 -11.52 19.81
C ASP A 204 -16.78 -12.23 20.52
N GLN A 205 -17.80 -12.76 19.80
CA GLN A 205 -18.92 -13.47 20.42
C GLN A 205 -18.44 -14.79 21.06
N ALA A 206 -18.70 -14.95 22.34
CA ALA A 206 -18.30 -16.11 23.14
C ALA A 206 -16.79 -16.34 23.30
N LYS A 207 -15.95 -15.34 23.00
CA LYS A 207 -14.49 -15.43 23.13
C LYS A 207 -13.95 -14.30 23.99
N GLU A 208 -13.09 -14.64 24.93
CA GLU A 208 -12.30 -13.70 25.71
C GLU A 208 -10.81 -13.95 25.44
N PRO A 209 -10.00 -12.90 25.44
CA PRO A 209 -10.39 -11.49 25.57
C PRO A 209 -11.03 -10.95 24.28
N LYS A 210 -11.89 -9.93 24.42
CA LYS A 210 -12.40 -9.16 23.28
C LYS A 210 -11.28 -8.41 22.61
N LEU A 211 -11.28 -8.33 21.29
CA LEU A 211 -10.20 -7.72 20.51
C LEU A 211 -10.55 -6.34 19.99
N ILE A 212 -11.81 -6.08 19.65
CA ILE A 212 -12.25 -4.80 19.08
C ILE A 212 -12.83 -3.94 20.19
N HIS A 213 -12.15 -2.85 20.54
CA HIS A 213 -12.55 -1.94 21.60
C HIS A 213 -13.04 -0.60 21.04
N THR A 214 -13.98 0.03 21.76
CA THR A 214 -14.42 1.40 21.47
C THR A 214 -13.70 2.37 22.37
N VAL A 215 -13.12 3.40 21.78
CA VAL A 215 -12.67 4.59 22.51
C VAL A 215 -13.72 5.67 22.31
N ARG A 216 -14.49 5.95 23.37
CA ARG A 216 -15.63 6.87 23.30
C ARG A 216 -15.21 8.25 22.78
N GLY A 217 -15.98 8.80 21.85
CA GLY A 217 -15.73 10.10 21.23
C GLY A 217 -14.58 10.10 20.19
N VAL A 218 -13.79 9.02 20.06
CA VAL A 218 -12.62 8.98 19.16
C VAL A 218 -12.82 7.95 18.04
N GLY A 219 -12.96 6.65 18.38
CA GLY A 219 -13.04 5.62 17.36
C GLY A 219 -12.87 4.22 17.92
N TYR A 220 -12.12 3.38 17.20
CA TYR A 220 -11.95 1.96 17.49
C TYR A 220 -10.47 1.55 17.50
N VAL A 221 -10.17 0.51 18.26
CA VAL A 221 -8.82 -0.08 18.34
C VAL A 221 -8.93 -1.60 18.44
N VAL A 222 -8.01 -2.31 17.76
CA VAL A 222 -7.78 -3.73 17.96
C VAL A 222 -6.58 -3.90 18.88
N ARG A 223 -6.80 -4.59 19.99
CA ARG A 223 -5.77 -4.91 20.99
C ARG A 223 -6.15 -6.15 21.82
N THR A 224 -5.21 -6.72 22.52
CA THR A 224 -5.40 -7.72 23.55
C THR A 224 -5.78 -7.09 24.87
#